data_babc188a8c71c7daf642e67f92a18bfb
#
_entry.id   babc188a8c71c7daf642e67f92a18bfb
#
_cell.length_a   1.000
_cell.length_b   1.000
_cell.length_c   1.000
_cell.angle_alpha   90.00
_cell.angle_beta   90.00
_cell.angle_gamma   90.00
#
_symmetry.space_group_name_H-M   'P 1'
#
loop_
_entity.id
_entity.type
_entity.pdbx_description
1 polymer ?
#
loop_
_entity_poly.entity_id
_entity_poly.type
_entity_poly.pdbx_seq_one_letter_code
_entity_poly.pdbx_strand_id
1 'polypeptide(L)'
;MCGIVGYVGSEQAAPILLDGLERLEYRGYDSAGLAVLGGRRGLQVKKSKGRLSVLKALTDNGRSLTGTLGIGHTRWATHGEPNDINSHPHLSEGRNIAVVHNGIIENYVEIKEFLISQGMHFNSETDTEVVAQLLEYFYDSCGDFMASVYRVLDRIEGAYALGIMCKDTPDSFIAARKDAPLLLGYGDGCNFIASDVTALIKHTRDVAYLSLIHISEPTRQAE
;
A
#
# COMPACT_ATOMS: atom_id res chain seq x y z
N MET A 1 7.94 -13.54 -4.68
CA MET A 1 6.66 -12.76 -4.80
C MET A 1 6.47 -11.94 -3.53
N CYS A 2 6.08 -10.69 -3.66
CA CYS A 2 5.89 -9.77 -2.54
C CYS A 2 4.60 -10.04 -1.74
N GLY A 3 4.50 -9.51 -0.52
CA GLY A 3 3.32 -9.60 0.34
C GLY A 3 2.69 -8.24 0.59
N ILE A 4 1.37 -8.12 0.39
CA ILE A 4 0.56 -6.95 0.75
C ILE A 4 -0.37 -7.31 1.89
N VAL A 5 -0.50 -6.41 2.87
CA VAL A 5 -1.52 -6.42 3.92
C VAL A 5 -2.03 -5.01 4.13
N GLY A 6 -3.35 -4.83 4.23
CA GLY A 6 -3.97 -3.56 4.65
C GLY A 6 -5.03 -3.82 5.71
N TYR A 7 -5.26 -2.83 6.55
CA TYR A 7 -6.23 -2.85 7.64
C TYR A 7 -6.89 -1.49 7.83
N VAL A 8 -8.19 -1.50 8.06
CA VAL A 8 -8.98 -0.36 8.55
C VAL A 8 -9.96 -0.86 9.60
N GLY A 9 -10.00 -0.21 10.75
CA GLY A 9 -10.88 -0.64 11.85
C GLY A 9 -10.75 0.24 13.08
N SER A 10 -11.04 -0.33 14.24
CA SER A 10 -10.96 0.37 15.53
C SER A 10 -9.66 0.16 16.29
N GLU A 11 -8.89 -0.90 15.93
CA GLU A 11 -7.64 -1.25 16.60
C GLU A 11 -6.43 -0.56 15.99
N GLN A 12 -5.27 -0.60 16.67
CA GLN A 12 -4.02 -0.09 16.12
C GLN A 12 -3.58 -0.93 14.92
N ALA A 13 -3.43 -0.29 13.76
CA ALA A 13 -3.16 -0.97 12.50
C ALA A 13 -1.77 -1.65 12.47
N ALA A 14 -0.73 -0.99 13.00
CA ALA A 14 0.64 -1.47 12.82
C ALA A 14 0.91 -2.88 13.38
N PRO A 15 0.46 -3.28 14.58
CA PRO A 15 0.63 -4.66 15.07
C PRO A 15 -0.09 -5.70 14.20
N ILE A 16 -1.28 -5.37 13.69
CA ILE A 16 -2.09 -6.23 12.82
C ILE A 16 -1.37 -6.45 11.47
N LEU A 17 -0.87 -5.35 10.89
CA LEU A 17 -0.10 -5.40 9.64
C LEU A 17 1.17 -6.25 9.79
N LEU A 18 1.90 -6.09 10.90
CA LEU A 18 3.11 -6.88 11.18
C LEU A 18 2.80 -8.38 11.36
N ASP A 19 1.70 -8.75 12.03
CA ASP A 19 1.25 -10.16 12.14
C ASP A 19 0.92 -10.74 10.76
N GLY A 20 0.20 -10.00 9.91
CA GLY A 20 -0.12 -10.43 8.55
C GLY A 20 1.12 -10.56 7.65
N LEU A 21 2.02 -9.56 7.70
CA LEU A 21 3.26 -9.60 6.91
C LEU A 21 4.20 -10.74 7.35
N GLU A 22 4.25 -11.10 8.63
CA GLU A 22 5.03 -12.24 9.12
C GLU A 22 4.61 -13.55 8.45
N ARG A 23 3.32 -13.73 8.21
CA ARG A 23 2.77 -14.88 7.50
C ARG A 23 3.07 -14.88 6.01
N LEU A 24 3.44 -13.72 5.45
CA LEU A 24 3.83 -13.54 4.05
C LEU A 24 5.35 -13.48 3.83
N GLU A 25 6.17 -13.51 4.89
CA GLU A 25 7.63 -13.35 4.78
C GLU A 25 8.28 -14.42 3.89
N TYR A 26 7.70 -15.61 3.80
CA TYR A 26 8.17 -16.65 2.87
C TYR A 26 8.08 -16.23 1.39
N ARG A 27 7.29 -15.19 1.07
CA ARG A 27 7.12 -14.64 -0.27
C ARG A 27 8.11 -13.52 -0.60
N GLY A 28 8.64 -12.82 0.42
CA GLY A 28 9.59 -11.73 0.25
C GLY A 28 10.20 -11.33 1.58
N TYR A 29 11.54 -11.12 1.60
CA TYR A 29 12.29 -10.87 2.82
C TYR A 29 13.50 -9.94 2.63
N ASP A 30 13.61 -9.26 1.49
CA ASP A 30 14.73 -8.34 1.24
C ASP A 30 14.50 -6.95 1.82
N SER A 31 13.25 -6.55 1.95
CA SER A 31 12.84 -5.32 2.63
C SER A 31 11.38 -5.37 3.04
N ALA A 32 11.01 -4.54 3.99
CA ALA A 32 9.65 -4.41 4.48
C ALA A 32 9.32 -2.97 4.87
N GLY A 33 8.03 -2.63 4.90
CA GLY A 33 7.60 -1.34 5.39
C GLY A 33 6.10 -1.25 5.65
N LEU A 34 5.76 -0.23 6.43
CA LEU A 34 4.40 0.11 6.84
C LEU A 34 4.13 1.60 6.57
N ALA A 35 2.91 1.90 6.15
CA ALA A 35 2.30 3.21 6.26
C ALA A 35 1.08 3.09 7.19
N VAL A 36 0.98 3.99 8.17
CA VAL A 36 -0.11 4.03 9.14
C VAL A 36 -0.65 5.44 9.22
N LEU A 37 -1.96 5.59 9.14
CA LEU A 37 -2.65 6.85 9.23
C LEU A 37 -3.52 6.89 10.49
N GLY A 38 -3.41 7.96 11.24
CA GLY A 38 -4.32 8.20 12.36
C GLY A 38 -3.86 9.29 13.32
N GLY A 39 -4.87 9.82 14.00
CA GLY A 39 -4.70 10.81 15.05
C GLY A 39 -3.96 12.08 14.59
N ARG A 40 -3.30 12.74 15.55
CA ARG A 40 -2.57 13.99 15.32
C ARG A 40 -1.26 13.81 14.53
N ARG A 41 -0.78 12.57 14.35
CA ARG A 41 0.51 12.30 13.68
C ARG A 41 0.38 12.20 12.15
N GLY A 42 -0.84 12.15 11.62
CA GLY A 42 -1.09 12.02 10.20
C GLY A 42 -0.53 10.70 9.62
N LEU A 43 -0.02 10.77 8.40
CA LEU A 43 0.56 9.62 7.70
C LEU A 43 2.01 9.37 8.17
N GLN A 44 2.22 8.22 8.81
CA GLN A 44 3.50 7.78 9.37
C GLN A 44 4.01 6.60 8.55
N VAL A 45 5.27 6.66 8.09
CA VAL A 45 5.88 5.59 7.29
C VAL A 45 7.18 5.13 7.93
N LYS A 46 7.36 3.82 8.03
CA LYS A 46 8.60 3.16 8.44
C LYS A 46 8.93 2.05 7.45
N LYS A 47 10.16 2.06 6.97
CA LYS A 47 10.69 1.10 5.99
C LYS A 47 12.06 0.63 6.46
N SER A 48 12.41 -0.59 6.10
CA SER A 48 13.75 -1.13 6.38
C SER A 48 14.15 -2.14 5.32
N LYS A 49 15.42 -2.09 4.93
CA LYS A 49 16.09 -3.19 4.25
C LYS A 49 16.19 -4.38 5.21
N GLY A 50 16.08 -5.59 4.68
CA GLY A 50 16.22 -6.84 5.41
C GLY A 50 14.88 -7.44 5.84
N ARG A 51 14.97 -8.46 6.68
CA ARG A 51 13.79 -9.23 7.14
C ARG A 51 12.83 -8.39 7.96
N LEU A 52 11.60 -8.86 8.04
CA LEU A 52 10.53 -8.21 8.81
C LEU A 52 10.91 -7.98 10.29
N SER A 53 11.77 -8.81 10.86
CA SER A 53 12.29 -8.64 12.22
C SER A 53 13.00 -7.30 12.44
N VAL A 54 13.66 -6.74 11.40
CA VAL A 54 14.29 -5.41 11.47
C VAL A 54 13.21 -4.33 11.56
N LEU A 55 12.17 -4.41 10.76
CA LEU A 55 11.05 -3.47 10.81
C LEU A 55 10.28 -3.57 12.14
N LYS A 56 10.09 -4.78 12.68
CA LYS A 56 9.51 -5.01 14.01
C LYS A 56 10.32 -4.31 15.10
N ALA A 57 11.63 -4.45 15.10
CA ALA A 57 12.52 -3.77 16.05
C ALA A 57 12.45 -2.23 15.88
N LEU A 58 12.51 -1.72 14.64
CA LEU A 58 12.45 -0.29 14.33
C LEU A 58 11.14 0.36 14.77
N THR A 59 10.04 -0.40 14.81
CA THR A 59 8.70 0.08 15.14
C THR A 59 8.26 -0.29 16.56
N ASP A 60 9.14 -0.86 17.39
CA ASP A 60 8.79 -1.42 18.70
C ASP A 60 7.57 -2.37 18.58
N ASN A 61 7.65 -3.33 17.67
CA ASN A 61 6.56 -4.24 17.31
C ASN A 61 5.25 -3.50 16.94
N GLY A 62 5.38 -2.38 16.25
CA GLY A 62 4.26 -1.54 15.79
C GLY A 62 3.80 -0.48 16.81
N ARG A 63 4.26 -0.53 18.07
CA ARG A 63 3.80 0.41 19.11
C ARG A 63 4.21 1.86 18.88
N SER A 64 5.27 2.10 18.13
CA SER A 64 5.72 3.46 17.81
C SER A 64 4.90 4.16 16.72
N LEU A 65 4.07 3.41 15.99
CA LEU A 65 3.16 3.91 14.95
C LEU A 65 1.73 3.89 15.49
N THR A 66 1.05 5.03 15.46
CA THR A 66 -0.31 5.16 16.00
C THR A 66 -1.31 5.50 14.91
N GLY A 67 -2.34 4.68 14.78
CA GLY A 67 -3.40 4.86 13.80
C GLY A 67 -4.18 3.57 13.56
N THR A 68 -5.38 3.72 13.03
CA THR A 68 -6.35 2.64 12.84
C THR A 68 -6.56 2.26 11.37
N LEU A 69 -5.86 2.95 10.48
CA LEU A 69 -5.77 2.66 9.04
C LEU A 69 -4.31 2.44 8.68
N GLY A 70 -4.01 1.40 7.92
CA GLY A 70 -2.65 1.17 7.46
C GLY A 70 -2.52 0.16 6.31
N ILE A 71 -1.41 0.27 5.61
CA ILE A 71 -0.95 -0.68 4.59
C ILE A 71 0.49 -1.09 4.87
N GLY A 72 0.81 -2.32 4.54
CA GLY A 72 2.15 -2.87 4.74
C GLY A 72 2.56 -3.79 3.61
N HIS A 73 3.88 -3.95 3.46
CA HIS A 73 4.48 -4.69 2.37
C HIS A 73 5.75 -5.42 2.79
N THR A 74 5.93 -6.64 2.27
CA THR A 74 7.22 -7.35 2.24
C THR A 74 7.65 -7.52 0.80
N ARG A 75 8.90 -7.14 0.48
CA ARG A 75 9.40 -7.06 -0.87
C ARG A 75 10.32 -8.24 -1.20
N TRP A 76 10.22 -8.70 -2.45
CA TRP A 76 11.25 -9.42 -3.18
C TRP A 76 11.64 -8.55 -4.37
N ALA A 77 12.84 -7.98 -4.34
CA ALA A 77 13.26 -6.99 -5.32
C ALA A 77 13.28 -7.57 -6.75
N THR A 78 12.61 -6.86 -7.66
CA THR A 78 12.64 -7.10 -9.10
C THR A 78 13.23 -5.89 -9.84
N HIS A 79 12.96 -4.67 -9.35
CA HIS A 79 13.46 -3.40 -9.87
C HIS A 79 14.06 -2.56 -8.74
N GLY A 80 15.29 -2.08 -8.92
CA GLY A 80 16.03 -1.31 -7.92
C GLY A 80 16.59 -2.18 -6.78
N GLU A 81 17.78 -1.82 -6.29
CA GLU A 81 18.43 -2.53 -5.19
C GLU A 81 17.59 -2.53 -3.90
N PRO A 82 17.65 -3.62 -3.09
CA PRO A 82 17.07 -3.61 -1.76
C PRO A 82 17.71 -2.55 -0.86
N ASN A 83 16.99 -1.48 -0.58
CA ASN A 83 17.36 -0.41 0.33
C ASN A 83 16.09 0.23 0.90
N ASP A 84 16.24 1.12 1.88
CA ASP A 84 15.09 1.77 2.53
C ASP A 84 14.31 2.68 1.58
N ILE A 85 14.96 3.27 0.56
CA ILE A 85 14.33 4.17 -0.41
C ILE A 85 13.42 3.37 -1.34
N ASN A 86 13.94 2.26 -1.89
CA ASN A 86 13.23 1.39 -2.83
C ASN A 86 12.22 0.44 -2.15
N SER A 87 12.17 0.42 -0.81
CA SER A 87 11.18 -0.36 -0.06
C SER A 87 9.81 0.28 -0.16
N HIS A 88 8.75 -0.54 -0.14
CA HIS A 88 7.37 -0.07 -0.02
C HIS A 88 7.00 0.21 1.46
N PRO A 89 6.01 1.08 1.72
CA PRO A 89 5.20 1.88 0.79
C PRO A 89 5.98 3.02 0.13
N HIS A 90 5.59 3.38 -1.11
CA HIS A 90 6.02 4.63 -1.74
C HIS A 90 5.07 5.76 -1.41
N LEU A 91 5.61 6.94 -1.25
CA LEU A 91 4.85 8.15 -0.97
C LEU A 91 4.83 9.07 -2.20
N SER A 92 3.77 9.81 -2.36
CA SER A 92 3.74 10.98 -3.24
C SER A 92 4.67 12.09 -2.73
N GLU A 93 5.03 13.05 -3.57
CA GLU A 93 5.96 14.13 -3.25
C GLU A 93 5.49 14.96 -2.05
N GLY A 94 4.21 15.33 -2.01
CA GLY A 94 3.57 16.01 -0.88
C GLY A 94 3.32 15.13 0.35
N ARG A 95 3.67 13.83 0.26
CA ARG A 95 3.51 12.86 1.35
C ARG A 95 2.07 12.69 1.85
N ASN A 96 1.09 12.92 0.99
CA ASN A 96 -0.33 12.77 1.29
C ASN A 96 -0.87 11.39 0.90
N ILE A 97 -0.23 10.72 -0.05
CA ILE A 97 -0.65 9.44 -0.61
C ILE A 97 0.44 8.40 -0.36
N ALA A 98 0.05 7.21 0.09
CA ALA A 98 0.93 6.05 0.25
C ALA A 98 0.43 4.88 -0.60
N VAL A 99 1.35 4.21 -1.29
CA VAL A 99 1.06 3.10 -2.21
C VAL A 99 1.93 1.89 -1.90
N VAL A 100 1.31 0.71 -1.81
CA VAL A 100 1.99 -0.59 -1.88
C VAL A 100 1.58 -1.29 -3.16
N HIS A 101 2.49 -2.04 -3.77
CA HIS A 101 2.30 -2.64 -5.07
C HIS A 101 2.96 -4.01 -5.16
N ASN A 102 2.23 -4.98 -5.73
CA ASN A 102 2.77 -6.24 -6.25
C ASN A 102 2.52 -6.29 -7.75
N GLY A 103 3.54 -6.56 -8.53
CA GLY A 103 3.43 -6.63 -9.98
C GLY A 103 4.49 -5.79 -10.69
N ILE A 104 4.19 -5.35 -11.89
CA ILE A 104 5.05 -4.50 -12.72
C ILE A 104 4.18 -3.49 -13.45
N ILE A 105 4.52 -2.21 -13.34
CA ILE A 105 3.96 -1.14 -14.18
C ILE A 105 4.83 -1.01 -15.42
N GLU A 106 4.38 -1.60 -16.51
CA GLU A 106 5.21 -1.77 -17.73
C GLU A 106 5.57 -0.43 -18.40
N ASN A 107 4.65 0.53 -18.38
CA ASN A 107 4.85 1.86 -18.96
C ASN A 107 5.39 2.90 -17.96
N TYR A 108 6.02 2.47 -16.85
CA TYR A 108 6.50 3.37 -15.79
C TYR A 108 7.50 4.42 -16.28
N VAL A 109 8.33 4.10 -17.26
CA VAL A 109 9.34 5.03 -17.81
C VAL A 109 8.66 6.22 -18.47
N GLU A 110 7.68 5.96 -19.35
CA GLU A 110 6.91 7.00 -20.04
C GLU A 110 6.17 7.91 -19.04
N ILE A 111 5.52 7.30 -18.04
CA ILE A 111 4.80 8.07 -17.01
C ILE A 111 5.78 8.90 -16.18
N LYS A 112 6.95 8.35 -15.83
CA LYS A 112 8.00 9.06 -15.08
C LYS A 112 8.51 10.27 -15.84
N GLU A 113 8.82 10.12 -17.14
CA GLU A 113 9.27 11.21 -18.00
C GLU A 113 8.19 12.31 -18.12
N PHE A 114 6.94 11.93 -18.28
CA PHE A 114 5.81 12.85 -18.25
C PHE A 114 5.76 13.64 -16.93
N LEU A 115 5.79 12.96 -15.78
CA LEU A 115 5.70 13.61 -14.47
C LEU A 115 6.90 14.52 -14.17
N ILE A 116 8.11 14.12 -14.59
CA ILE A 116 9.31 14.99 -14.52
C ILE A 116 9.11 16.26 -15.36
N SER A 117 8.51 16.15 -16.55
CA SER A 117 8.20 17.31 -17.38
C SER A 117 7.17 18.27 -16.74
N GLN A 118 6.36 17.76 -15.80
CA GLN A 118 5.42 18.54 -14.98
C GLN A 118 6.07 19.09 -13.70
N GLY A 119 7.37 18.87 -13.48
CA GLY A 119 8.13 19.38 -12.34
C GLY A 119 8.16 18.47 -11.11
N MET A 120 7.67 17.23 -11.22
CA MET A 120 7.68 16.27 -10.10
C MET A 120 9.04 15.59 -9.94
N HIS A 121 9.41 15.29 -8.69
CA HIS A 121 10.69 14.66 -8.36
C HIS A 121 10.50 13.21 -7.92
N PHE A 122 11.47 12.37 -8.23
CA PHE A 122 11.50 10.96 -7.90
C PHE A 122 12.70 10.64 -7.00
N ASN A 123 12.47 9.83 -5.97
CA ASN A 123 13.51 9.45 -5.02
C ASN A 123 13.96 8.00 -5.23
N SER A 124 13.08 7.13 -5.71
CA SER A 124 13.36 5.70 -5.87
C SER A 124 13.59 5.30 -7.33
N GLU A 125 14.12 4.10 -7.48
CA GLU A 125 14.32 3.46 -8.78
C GLU A 125 13.17 2.50 -9.15
N THR A 126 12.09 2.48 -8.34
CA THR A 126 10.98 1.55 -8.51
C THR A 126 9.92 2.07 -9.46
N ASP A 127 9.26 1.17 -10.16
CA ASP A 127 8.08 1.43 -10.97
C ASP A 127 6.87 1.90 -10.12
N THR A 128 6.84 1.53 -8.85
CA THR A 128 5.72 1.84 -7.95
C THR A 128 5.63 3.32 -7.56
N GLU A 129 6.75 4.03 -7.42
CA GLU A 129 6.73 5.45 -7.07
C GLU A 129 5.97 6.26 -8.12
N VAL A 130 6.01 5.83 -9.38
CA VAL A 130 5.26 6.46 -10.48
C VAL A 130 3.76 6.50 -10.18
N VAL A 131 3.22 5.44 -9.58
CA VAL A 131 1.78 5.38 -9.22
C VAL A 131 1.45 6.41 -8.14
N ALA A 132 2.28 6.55 -7.10
CA ALA A 132 2.07 7.52 -6.03
C ALA A 132 2.12 8.96 -6.54
N GLN A 133 3.09 9.26 -7.41
CA GLN A 133 3.26 10.58 -8.02
C GLN A 133 2.13 10.91 -9.00
N LEU A 134 1.70 9.95 -9.82
CA LEU A 134 0.61 10.14 -10.78
C LEU A 134 -0.74 10.36 -10.07
N LEU A 135 -0.96 9.68 -8.94
CA LEU A 135 -2.13 9.91 -8.08
C LEU A 135 -2.15 11.35 -7.56
N GLU A 136 -1.04 11.85 -7.03
CA GLU A 136 -0.96 13.24 -6.53
C GLU A 136 -1.18 14.24 -7.67
N TYR A 137 -0.53 14.05 -8.81
CA TYR A 137 -0.71 14.91 -10.00
C TYR A 137 -2.18 15.05 -10.40
N PHE A 138 -2.93 13.94 -10.46
CA PHE A 138 -4.35 14.00 -10.78
C PHE A 138 -5.19 14.55 -9.62
N TYR A 139 -4.86 14.20 -8.38
CA TYR A 139 -5.58 14.66 -7.21
C TYR A 139 -5.47 16.18 -7.03
N ASP A 140 -4.29 16.74 -7.19
CA ASP A 140 -4.06 18.19 -7.14
C ASP A 140 -4.83 18.93 -8.26
N SER A 141 -5.03 18.27 -9.40
CA SER A 141 -5.73 18.87 -10.54
C SER A 141 -7.26 18.85 -10.41
N CYS A 142 -7.85 17.86 -9.74
CA CYS A 142 -9.31 17.67 -9.72
C CYS A 142 -9.94 17.72 -8.31
N GLY A 143 -9.16 17.58 -7.24
CA GLY A 143 -9.65 17.59 -5.85
C GLY A 143 -10.50 16.37 -5.45
N ASP A 144 -10.64 15.38 -6.33
CA ASP A 144 -11.41 14.14 -6.11
C ASP A 144 -10.46 12.94 -6.14
N PHE A 145 -10.26 12.32 -4.97
CA PHE A 145 -9.31 11.21 -4.84
C PHE A 145 -9.74 9.98 -5.62
N MET A 146 -11.03 9.61 -5.60
CA MET A 146 -11.54 8.47 -6.37
C MET A 146 -11.43 8.69 -7.87
N ALA A 147 -11.79 9.87 -8.36
CA ALA A 147 -11.61 10.21 -9.76
C ALA A 147 -10.13 10.14 -10.17
N SER A 148 -9.22 10.53 -9.28
CA SER A 148 -7.77 10.44 -9.52
C SER A 148 -7.31 8.99 -9.62
N VAL A 149 -7.81 8.11 -8.75
CA VAL A 149 -7.52 6.68 -8.83
C VAL A 149 -7.99 6.09 -10.17
N TYR A 150 -9.21 6.37 -10.60
CA TYR A 150 -9.69 5.90 -11.91
C TYR A 150 -8.79 6.36 -13.06
N ARG A 151 -8.39 7.64 -13.07
CA ARG A 151 -7.47 8.18 -14.10
C ARG A 151 -6.10 7.50 -14.08
N VAL A 152 -5.59 7.15 -12.91
CA VAL A 152 -4.33 6.41 -12.78
C VAL A 152 -4.50 5.00 -13.35
N LEU A 153 -5.57 4.29 -12.97
CA LEU A 153 -5.80 2.91 -13.43
C LEU A 153 -6.04 2.82 -14.93
N ASP A 154 -6.63 3.86 -15.54
CA ASP A 154 -6.79 3.96 -16.99
C ASP A 154 -5.46 4.21 -17.74
N ARG A 155 -4.44 4.73 -17.02
CA ARG A 155 -3.17 5.12 -17.63
C ARG A 155 -2.04 4.12 -17.42
N ILE A 156 -2.08 3.36 -16.32
CA ILE A 156 -1.03 2.37 -16.02
C ILE A 156 -1.25 1.06 -16.80
N GLU A 157 -0.17 0.49 -17.30
CA GLU A 157 -0.17 -0.78 -18.02
C GLU A 157 0.58 -1.85 -17.24
N GLY A 158 0.21 -3.12 -17.44
CA GLY A 158 0.83 -4.27 -16.79
C GLY A 158 -0.06 -4.97 -15.78
N ALA A 159 0.51 -5.91 -15.05
CA ALA A 159 -0.16 -6.67 -14.00
C ALA A 159 0.16 -6.06 -12.63
N TYR A 160 -0.88 -5.75 -11.84
CA TYR A 160 -0.70 -5.10 -10.55
C TYR A 160 -1.74 -5.51 -9.51
N ALA A 161 -1.33 -5.46 -8.25
CA ALA A 161 -2.19 -5.38 -7.07
C ALA A 161 -1.73 -4.18 -6.23
N LEU A 162 -2.62 -3.24 -5.99
CA LEU A 162 -2.36 -1.97 -5.33
C LEU A 162 -3.15 -1.86 -4.03
N GLY A 163 -2.48 -1.40 -2.97
CA GLY A 163 -3.12 -0.84 -1.78
C GLY A 163 -2.74 0.64 -1.68
N ILE A 164 -3.74 1.51 -1.62
CA ILE A 164 -3.58 2.95 -1.71
C ILE A 164 -4.25 3.61 -0.51
N MET A 165 -3.55 4.52 0.16
CA MET A 165 -4.07 5.34 1.24
C MET A 165 -3.88 6.81 0.92
N CYS A 166 -4.87 7.63 1.26
CA CYS A 166 -4.78 9.09 1.22
C CYS A 166 -5.01 9.68 2.62
N LYS A 167 -4.22 10.68 2.97
CA LYS A 167 -4.35 11.39 4.25
C LYS A 167 -5.72 12.02 4.45
N ASP A 168 -6.35 12.45 3.35
CA ASP A 168 -7.63 13.15 3.36
C ASP A 168 -8.84 12.18 3.44
N THR A 169 -8.60 10.87 3.32
CA THR A 169 -9.60 9.81 3.49
C THR A 169 -9.21 8.87 4.64
N PRO A 170 -9.25 9.35 5.91
CA PRO A 170 -8.63 8.65 7.05
C PRO A 170 -9.33 7.36 7.47
N ASP A 171 -10.53 7.10 6.97
CA ASP A 171 -11.35 5.95 7.34
C ASP A 171 -11.44 4.88 6.23
N SER A 172 -10.69 5.07 5.12
CA SER A 172 -10.71 4.15 3.99
C SER A 172 -9.34 3.99 3.32
N PHE A 173 -9.13 2.87 2.68
CA PHE A 173 -8.09 2.66 1.69
C PHE A 173 -8.69 2.09 0.41
N ILE A 174 -7.98 2.21 -0.69
CA ILE A 174 -8.40 1.69 -1.98
C ILE A 174 -7.59 0.45 -2.32
N ALA A 175 -8.26 -0.58 -2.77
CA ALA A 175 -7.68 -1.79 -3.33
C ALA A 175 -8.00 -1.89 -4.81
N ALA A 176 -6.99 -2.01 -5.65
CA ALA A 176 -7.15 -2.23 -7.08
C ALA A 176 -6.26 -3.38 -7.55
N ARG A 177 -6.75 -4.16 -8.51
CA ARG A 177 -5.95 -5.22 -9.11
C ARG A 177 -6.24 -5.42 -10.58
N LYS A 178 -5.20 -5.85 -11.30
CA LYS A 178 -5.28 -6.39 -12.65
C LYS A 178 -4.24 -7.51 -12.75
N ASP A 179 -4.71 -8.74 -13.00
CA ASP A 179 -3.88 -9.95 -13.21
C ASP A 179 -2.89 -10.34 -12.07
N ALA A 180 -2.96 -9.67 -10.92
CA ALA A 180 -2.20 -10.00 -9.72
C ALA A 180 -3.14 -10.34 -8.56
N PRO A 181 -2.79 -11.26 -7.64
CA PRO A 181 -3.67 -11.68 -6.56
C PRO A 181 -3.86 -10.57 -5.51
N LEU A 182 -5.12 -10.28 -5.20
CA LEU A 182 -5.53 -9.43 -4.09
C LEU A 182 -6.92 -9.86 -3.63
N LEU A 183 -7.15 -9.88 -2.33
CA LEU A 183 -8.42 -10.25 -1.72
C LEU A 183 -8.81 -9.24 -0.64
N LEU A 184 -10.10 -9.15 -0.37
CA LEU A 184 -10.70 -8.43 0.76
C LEU A 184 -10.98 -9.42 1.88
N GLY A 185 -10.81 -8.98 3.13
CA GLY A 185 -11.25 -9.68 4.32
C GLY A 185 -12.25 -8.81 5.08
N TYR A 186 -13.35 -9.41 5.52
CA TYR A 186 -14.39 -8.74 6.31
C TYR A 186 -14.31 -9.22 7.75
N GLY A 187 -14.08 -8.31 8.68
CA GLY A 187 -14.09 -8.55 10.11
C GLY A 187 -15.20 -7.78 10.81
N ASP A 188 -15.37 -8.02 12.09
CA ASP A 188 -16.33 -7.28 12.92
C ASP A 188 -15.80 -5.84 13.14
N GLY A 189 -16.49 -4.85 12.59
CA GLY A 189 -16.08 -3.45 12.63
C GLY A 189 -14.73 -3.13 11.96
N CYS A 190 -14.22 -3.99 11.09
CA CYS A 190 -12.96 -3.78 10.39
C CYS A 190 -12.92 -4.49 9.03
N ASN A 191 -12.05 -4.00 8.15
CA ASN A 191 -11.79 -4.60 6.84
C ASN A 191 -10.31 -4.72 6.56
N PHE A 192 -9.97 -5.66 5.69
CA PHE A 192 -8.60 -6.00 5.32
C PHE A 192 -8.43 -6.08 3.81
N ILE A 193 -7.22 -5.88 3.33
CA ILE A 193 -6.73 -6.43 2.06
C ILE A 193 -5.52 -7.30 2.30
N ALA A 194 -5.33 -8.31 1.46
CA ALA A 194 -4.11 -9.10 1.45
C ALA A 194 -3.85 -9.71 0.06
N SER A 195 -2.58 -9.93 -0.24
CA SER A 195 -2.18 -10.67 -1.43
C SER A 195 -2.31 -12.18 -1.29
N ASP A 196 -2.55 -12.68 -0.07
CA ASP A 196 -2.77 -14.09 0.23
C ASP A 196 -3.62 -14.24 1.50
N VAL A 197 -4.54 -15.22 1.51
CA VAL A 197 -5.46 -15.47 2.62
C VAL A 197 -4.74 -15.81 3.93
N THR A 198 -3.55 -16.39 3.86
CA THR A 198 -2.76 -16.75 5.05
C THR A 198 -2.45 -15.55 5.94
N ALA A 199 -2.36 -14.35 5.39
CA ALA A 199 -2.18 -13.13 6.15
C ALA A 199 -3.37 -12.79 7.07
N LEU A 200 -4.57 -13.19 6.69
CA LEU A 200 -5.82 -12.78 7.34
C LEU A 200 -6.47 -13.85 8.20
N ILE A 201 -6.09 -15.11 8.06
CA ILE A 201 -6.78 -16.27 8.65
C ILE A 201 -6.96 -16.22 10.18
N LYS A 202 -6.11 -15.43 10.86
CA LYS A 202 -6.20 -15.19 12.30
C LYS A 202 -7.26 -14.16 12.67
N HIS A 203 -7.54 -13.24 11.74
CA HIS A 203 -8.43 -12.10 11.97
C HIS A 203 -9.82 -12.33 11.39
N THR A 204 -9.91 -12.97 10.23
CA THR A 204 -11.18 -13.29 9.59
C THR A 204 -11.07 -14.51 8.68
N ARG A 205 -12.21 -15.18 8.48
CA ARG A 205 -12.41 -16.24 7.48
C ARG A 205 -13.37 -15.83 6.37
N ASP A 206 -14.00 -14.67 6.54
CA ASP A 206 -14.88 -14.10 5.54
C ASP A 206 -14.05 -13.27 4.56
N VAL A 207 -13.85 -13.82 3.37
CA VAL A 207 -12.98 -13.23 2.34
C VAL A 207 -13.65 -13.22 0.98
N ALA A 208 -13.40 -12.16 0.22
CA ALA A 208 -13.78 -12.05 -1.19
C ALA A 208 -12.53 -11.89 -2.06
N TYR A 209 -12.41 -12.75 -3.08
CA TYR A 209 -11.40 -12.58 -4.11
C TYR A 209 -11.86 -11.50 -5.09
N LEU A 210 -11.05 -10.48 -5.26
CA LEU A 210 -11.33 -9.45 -6.26
C LEU A 210 -11.27 -10.06 -7.67
N SER A 211 -12.20 -9.67 -8.55
CA SER A 211 -12.23 -10.12 -9.94
C SER A 211 -11.02 -9.61 -10.73
N LEU A 212 -10.89 -9.96 -12.02
CA LEU A 212 -9.71 -9.65 -12.84
C LEU A 212 -9.40 -8.14 -12.91
N ILE A 213 -10.43 -7.30 -12.95
CA ILE A 213 -10.32 -5.84 -12.80
C ILE A 213 -11.34 -5.44 -11.75
N HIS A 214 -10.86 -4.95 -10.61
CA HIS A 214 -11.75 -4.58 -9.51
C HIS A 214 -11.11 -3.48 -8.66
N ILE A 215 -11.95 -2.51 -8.30
CA ILE A 215 -11.63 -1.46 -7.34
C ILE A 215 -12.56 -1.63 -6.16
N SER A 216 -12.02 -1.62 -4.96
CA SER A 216 -12.78 -1.66 -3.72
C SER A 216 -12.30 -0.57 -2.79
N GLU A 217 -13.26 0.01 -2.10
CA GLU A 217 -13.07 1.02 -1.07
C GLU A 217 -13.60 0.46 0.26
N PRO A 218 -12.87 -0.46 0.92
CA PRO A 218 -13.26 -0.96 2.22
C PRO A 218 -13.15 0.17 3.24
N THR A 219 -14.28 0.59 3.75
CA THR A 219 -14.40 1.59 4.80
C THR A 219 -14.69 0.93 6.14
N ARG A 220 -14.53 1.67 7.24
CA ARG A 220 -15.03 1.24 8.54
C ARG A 220 -16.55 1.06 8.44
N GLN A 221 -17.09 -0.09 8.84
CA GLN A 221 -18.54 -0.26 8.93
C GLN A 221 -19.08 0.73 9.96
N ALA A 222 -20.08 1.53 9.58
CA ALA A 222 -20.81 2.35 10.52
C ALA A 222 -21.64 1.41 11.42
N GLU A 223 -21.57 1.64 12.72
CA GLU A 223 -22.46 1.00 13.71
C GLU A 223 -23.91 1.41 13.50
#